data_a7ab2a4b04c7e306fcf12e8f6efc2a59
#
_entry.id   a7ab2a4b04c7e306fcf12e8f6efc2a59
#
_cell.length_a   1.000
_cell.length_b   1.000
_cell.length_c   1.000
_cell.angle_alpha   90.00
_cell.angle_beta   90.00
_cell.angle_gamma   90.00
#
_symmetry.space_group_name_H-M   'P 1'
#
loop_
_entity.id
_entity.type
_entity.pdbx_description
1 polymer ?
#
loop_
_entity_poly.entity_id
_entity_poly.type
_entity_poly.pdbx_seq_one_letter_code
_entity_poly.pdbx_strand_id
1 'polypeptide(L)'
;IDAGQVLPFSTGVIMEPLPVDRIVAGLPAALADAQGGHWARAAEGIMTTDTVPKAFSRQLQISGATVTVTGISKGAGMIRPNMATMLGFLATDACIAPELVQLLVRELADQSFNRVTIDGDTSTNDSFVLIATHQAKHAPITVLDSAEGRALKAALLAVAQQLAQAIVRDGEGATKFITVRVEGGRTGEECRQVAYAIAHSPLVKTAFYASDPNLGRILAAVGYAGIADLDQNRIELHLDDVHVVTQGGRNPAYREEDGQRVMKQSEITVRVHLGRGQASQTVWTCDFSHDYVTINADYRS
;
A
#
# COMPACT_ATOMS: atom_id res chain seq x y z
N ILE A 1 22.81 -3.68 23.97
CA ILE A 1 22.24 -4.72 23.14
C ILE A 1 23.35 -5.44 22.40
N ASP A 2 23.21 -6.73 22.16
CA ASP A 2 24.16 -7.50 21.39
C ASP A 2 24.05 -7.20 19.90
N ALA A 3 25.16 -7.33 19.17
CA ALA A 3 25.16 -7.08 17.71
C ALA A 3 24.13 -7.94 16.95
N GLY A 4 23.90 -9.18 17.42
CA GLY A 4 22.89 -10.07 16.86
C GLY A 4 21.41 -9.63 17.04
N GLN A 5 21.18 -8.59 17.87
CA GLN A 5 19.85 -8.00 18.10
C GLN A 5 19.61 -6.76 17.22
N VAL A 6 20.59 -6.35 16.43
CA VAL A 6 20.49 -5.21 15.51
C VAL A 6 20.06 -5.71 14.14
N LEU A 7 18.95 -5.20 13.65
CA LEU A 7 18.44 -5.46 12.31
C LEU A 7 18.66 -4.22 11.44
N PRO A 8 19.70 -4.19 10.59
CA PRO A 8 19.95 -3.05 9.71
C PRO A 8 18.98 -3.08 8.52
N PHE A 9 18.42 -1.92 8.20
CA PHE A 9 17.61 -1.68 7.02
C PHE A 9 18.20 -0.52 6.25
N SER A 10 18.46 -0.69 4.97
CA SER A 10 19.04 0.36 4.13
C SER A 10 18.32 0.50 2.82
N THR A 11 18.38 1.68 2.25
CA THR A 11 17.90 2.01 0.91
C THR A 11 18.90 2.96 0.26
N GLY A 12 18.94 2.97 -1.07
CA GLY A 12 19.86 3.80 -1.84
C GLY A 12 20.00 3.29 -3.27
N VAL A 13 20.99 3.85 -3.99
CA VAL A 13 21.26 3.47 -5.38
C VAL A 13 21.76 2.03 -5.43
N ILE A 14 21.13 1.21 -6.28
CA ILE A 14 21.51 -0.21 -6.47
C ILE A 14 22.93 -0.29 -7.00
N MET A 15 23.72 -1.24 -6.46
CA MET A 15 25.15 -1.46 -6.75
C MET A 15 26.12 -0.39 -6.21
N GLU A 16 25.63 0.68 -5.58
CA GLU A 16 26.51 1.61 -4.89
C GLU A 16 26.78 1.12 -3.45
N PRO A 17 28.05 1.04 -3.03
CA PRO A 17 28.40 0.66 -1.66
C PRO A 17 27.84 1.65 -0.64
N LEU A 18 27.33 1.13 0.49
CA LEU A 18 26.90 1.99 1.58
C LEU A 18 28.07 2.78 2.15
N PRO A 19 27.92 4.08 2.45
CA PRO A 19 28.95 4.90 3.07
C PRO A 19 29.05 4.58 4.58
N VAL A 20 29.53 3.39 4.90
CA VAL A 20 29.52 2.83 6.26
C VAL A 20 30.20 3.76 7.28
N ASP A 21 31.32 4.40 6.91
CA ASP A 21 32.03 5.33 7.80
C ASP A 21 31.15 6.53 8.20
N ARG A 22 30.34 7.05 7.27
CA ARG A 22 29.41 8.15 7.56
C ARG A 22 28.25 7.69 8.44
N ILE A 23 27.74 6.47 8.22
CA ILE A 23 26.71 5.87 9.06
C ILE A 23 27.21 5.70 10.48
N VAL A 24 28.38 5.10 10.65
CA VAL A 24 29.02 4.89 11.97
C VAL A 24 29.27 6.21 12.67
N ALA A 25 29.76 7.23 11.96
CA ALA A 25 29.99 8.55 12.53
C ALA A 25 28.70 9.25 13.01
N GLY A 26 27.56 8.99 12.34
CA GLY A 26 26.24 9.54 12.71
C GLY A 26 25.55 8.82 13.88
N LEU A 27 25.87 7.55 14.16
CA LEU A 27 25.18 6.74 15.17
C LEU A 27 25.15 7.35 16.58
N PRO A 28 26.23 7.93 17.14
CA PRO A 28 26.18 8.52 18.49
C PRO A 28 25.18 9.66 18.61
N ALA A 29 25.09 10.54 17.59
CA ALA A 29 24.14 11.63 17.57
C ALA A 29 22.70 11.13 17.44
N ALA A 30 22.45 10.16 16.56
CA ALA A 30 21.14 9.55 16.39
C ALA A 30 20.66 8.84 17.67
N LEU A 31 21.53 8.12 18.36
CA LEU A 31 21.22 7.46 19.63
C LEU A 31 20.91 8.47 20.75
N ALA A 32 21.67 9.57 20.82
CA ALA A 32 21.43 10.62 21.80
C ALA A 32 20.08 11.36 21.57
N ASP A 33 19.62 11.41 20.33
CA ASP A 33 18.37 12.04 19.94
C ASP A 33 17.19 11.04 19.92
N ALA A 34 17.38 9.76 20.17
CA ALA A 34 16.32 8.75 20.17
C ALA A 34 15.37 8.96 21.37
N GLN A 35 14.21 9.56 21.11
CA GLN A 35 13.18 9.86 22.10
C GLN A 35 11.81 9.42 21.62
N GLY A 36 10.90 9.06 22.54
CA GLY A 36 9.57 8.56 22.23
C GLY A 36 8.69 9.50 21.39
N GLY A 37 8.97 10.81 21.40
CA GLY A 37 8.24 11.81 20.59
C GLY A 37 8.84 12.07 19.19
N HIS A 38 9.95 11.45 18.82
CA HIS A 38 10.67 11.76 17.58
C HIS A 38 10.29 10.90 16.36
N TRP A 39 9.12 10.28 16.36
CA TRP A 39 8.62 9.50 15.23
C TRP A 39 8.56 10.29 13.91
N ALA A 40 8.13 11.55 13.95
CA ALA A 40 8.09 12.40 12.76
C ALA A 40 9.49 12.63 12.19
N ARG A 41 10.50 12.90 13.04
CA ARG A 41 11.90 13.05 12.61
C ARG A 41 12.47 11.77 12.02
N ALA A 42 12.09 10.62 12.57
CA ALA A 42 12.48 9.32 12.01
C ALA A 42 11.84 9.10 10.64
N ALA A 43 10.56 9.49 10.46
CA ALA A 43 9.88 9.42 9.17
C ALA A 43 10.55 10.33 8.11
N GLU A 44 10.95 11.54 8.49
CA GLU A 44 11.74 12.43 7.61
C GLU A 44 13.11 11.84 7.27
N GLY A 45 13.78 11.23 8.26
CA GLY A 45 15.13 10.68 8.10
C GLY A 45 15.24 9.47 7.18
N ILE A 46 14.14 8.76 6.90
CA ILE A 46 14.12 7.59 6.00
C ILE A 46 13.65 7.91 4.58
N MET A 47 13.25 9.16 4.29
CA MET A 47 12.81 9.59 2.96
C MET A 47 13.93 9.52 1.92
N THR A 48 13.55 9.23 0.66
CA THR A 48 14.43 9.31 -0.51
C THR A 48 13.83 10.25 -1.55
N THR A 49 13.01 9.75 -2.49
CA THR A 49 12.24 10.56 -3.44
C THR A 49 10.88 10.98 -2.89
N ASP A 50 10.56 10.56 -1.68
CA ASP A 50 9.34 10.98 -0.96
C ASP A 50 9.27 12.51 -0.87
N THR A 51 8.10 13.10 -1.05
CA THR A 51 7.88 14.55 -0.92
C THR A 51 7.37 14.93 0.46
N VAL A 52 6.79 13.97 1.19
CA VAL A 52 6.26 14.15 2.55
C VAL A 52 6.59 12.95 3.45
N PRO A 53 6.88 13.19 4.74
CA PRO A 53 7.07 12.10 5.71
C PRO A 53 5.74 11.39 5.96
N LYS A 54 5.80 10.07 6.12
CA LYS A 54 4.63 9.22 6.33
C LYS A 54 4.66 8.65 7.74
N ALA A 55 3.80 9.16 8.61
CA ALA A 55 3.68 8.73 10.00
C ALA A 55 2.21 8.75 10.44
N PHE A 56 1.74 7.66 11.05
CA PHE A 56 0.38 7.55 11.57
C PHE A 56 0.39 6.91 12.95
N SER A 57 -0.54 7.35 13.79
CA SER A 57 -0.72 6.78 15.14
C SER A 57 -2.20 6.61 15.46
N ARG A 58 -2.51 5.58 16.24
CA ARG A 58 -3.86 5.29 16.73
C ARG A 58 -3.82 4.73 18.14
N GLN A 59 -4.81 5.10 18.94
CA GLN A 59 -5.03 4.53 20.26
C GLN A 59 -6.30 3.70 20.31
N LEU A 60 -6.30 2.69 21.16
CA LEU A 60 -7.45 1.83 21.46
C LEU A 60 -7.43 1.41 22.92
N GLN A 61 -8.57 0.91 23.43
CA GLN A 61 -8.66 0.36 24.77
C GLN A 61 -8.62 -1.18 24.70
N ILE A 62 -7.75 -1.80 25.46
CA ILE A 62 -7.67 -3.24 25.65
C ILE A 62 -7.72 -3.56 27.14
N SER A 63 -8.79 -4.20 27.60
CA SER A 63 -8.97 -4.59 29.00
C SER A 63 -8.74 -3.44 29.99
N GLY A 64 -9.18 -2.22 29.64
CA GLY A 64 -9.04 -1.03 30.46
C GLY A 64 -7.67 -0.31 30.35
N ALA A 65 -6.71 -0.85 29.61
CA ALA A 65 -5.45 -0.19 29.30
C ALA A 65 -5.52 0.54 27.95
N THR A 66 -4.96 1.74 27.88
CA THR A 66 -4.74 2.44 26.61
C THR A 66 -3.55 1.80 25.90
N VAL A 67 -3.79 1.33 24.68
CA VAL A 67 -2.75 0.77 23.79
C VAL A 67 -2.56 1.74 22.64
N THR A 68 -1.30 2.00 22.27
CA THR A 68 -0.91 2.85 21.16
C THR A 68 -0.30 2.01 20.05
N VAL A 69 -0.68 2.33 18.83
CA VAL A 69 -0.07 1.82 17.59
C VAL A 69 0.47 3.02 16.83
N THR A 70 1.76 3.01 16.51
CA THR A 70 2.41 4.07 15.73
C THR A 70 3.26 3.45 14.64
N GLY A 71 3.25 4.02 13.46
CA GLY A 71 4.08 3.55 12.37
C GLY A 71 4.57 4.65 11.46
N ILE A 72 5.66 4.38 10.78
CA ILE A 72 6.27 5.21 9.74
C ILE A 72 6.58 4.36 8.52
N SER A 73 6.58 4.98 7.35
CA SER A 73 7.02 4.34 6.11
C SER A 73 7.70 5.32 5.18
N LYS A 74 8.46 4.80 4.22
CA LYS A 74 9.00 5.55 3.08
C LYS A 74 8.76 4.79 1.80
N GLY A 75 8.73 5.52 0.69
CA GLY A 75 8.61 5.02 -0.67
C GLY A 75 7.77 5.94 -1.53
N ALA A 76 8.18 6.13 -2.78
CA ALA A 76 7.51 6.96 -3.78
C ALA A 76 7.69 6.43 -5.20
N GLY A 77 8.71 5.59 -5.47
CA GLY A 77 8.97 4.91 -6.74
C GLY A 77 9.56 3.53 -6.52
N MET A 78 9.63 2.71 -7.58
CA MET A 78 9.99 1.28 -7.54
C MET A 78 9.08 0.53 -6.55
N ILE A 79 7.75 0.71 -6.64
CA ILE A 79 6.75 0.19 -5.71
C ILE A 79 5.85 -0.86 -6.36
N ARG A 80 6.16 -2.10 -6.09
CA ARG A 80 5.31 -3.28 -6.24
C ARG A 80 5.67 -4.27 -5.14
N PRO A 81 5.24 -4.05 -3.91
CA PRO A 81 5.61 -4.91 -2.81
C PRO A 81 5.09 -6.34 -3.03
N ASN A 82 5.99 -7.29 -2.99
CA ASN A 82 5.72 -8.69 -2.74
C ASN A 82 6.61 -9.09 -1.56
N MET A 83 6.47 -8.35 -0.46
CA MET A 83 7.44 -8.19 0.62
C MET A 83 8.71 -7.47 0.15
N ALA A 84 8.63 -6.62 -0.90
CA ALA A 84 9.75 -5.86 -1.44
C ALA A 84 9.31 -4.51 -2.04
N THR A 85 9.89 -3.36 -1.67
CA THR A 85 10.01 -1.99 -2.20
C THR A 85 9.60 -0.84 -1.28
N MET A 86 9.69 -1.00 0.03
CA MET A 86 9.47 0.10 0.95
C MET A 86 10.15 -0.20 2.30
N LEU A 87 10.35 0.81 3.10
CA LEU A 87 10.64 0.61 4.51
C LEU A 87 9.39 0.97 5.31
N GLY A 88 8.89 0.02 6.09
CA GLY A 88 7.75 0.21 6.98
C GLY A 88 8.05 -0.28 8.38
N PHE A 89 7.82 0.57 9.36
CA PHE A 89 8.01 0.25 10.77
C PHE A 89 6.70 0.51 11.49
N LEU A 90 6.16 -0.52 12.13
CA LEU A 90 4.94 -0.45 12.92
C LEU A 90 5.24 -0.89 14.34
N ALA A 91 4.95 -0.07 15.32
CA ALA A 91 5.19 -0.36 16.72
C ALA A 91 3.90 -0.28 17.54
N THR A 92 3.82 -1.10 18.57
CA THR A 92 2.77 -1.06 19.58
C THR A 92 3.34 -1.34 20.97
N ASP A 93 2.74 -0.74 21.99
CA ASP A 93 3.02 -1.07 23.39
C ASP A 93 2.19 -2.25 23.90
N ALA A 94 1.32 -2.84 23.08
CA ALA A 94 0.51 -4.00 23.44
C ALA A 94 1.36 -5.20 23.91
N CYS A 95 0.83 -5.96 24.85
CA CYS A 95 1.36 -7.26 25.25
C CYS A 95 0.82 -8.35 24.30
N ILE A 96 1.68 -8.90 23.44
CA ILE A 96 1.34 -9.93 22.44
C ILE A 96 2.25 -11.14 22.66
N ALA A 97 1.68 -12.34 22.63
CA ALA A 97 2.47 -13.56 22.65
C ALA A 97 3.42 -13.59 21.42
N PRO A 98 4.73 -13.86 21.62
CA PRO A 98 5.73 -13.75 20.56
C PRO A 98 5.41 -14.57 19.30
N GLU A 99 4.79 -15.73 19.45
CA GLU A 99 4.38 -16.63 18.37
C GLU A 99 3.31 -16.03 17.45
N LEU A 100 2.55 -15.05 17.94
CA LEU A 100 1.54 -14.36 17.13
C LEU A 100 2.11 -13.21 16.29
N VAL A 101 3.27 -12.66 16.66
CA VAL A 101 3.85 -11.48 15.99
C VAL A 101 4.17 -11.80 14.53
N GLN A 102 4.74 -12.98 14.25
CA GLN A 102 5.07 -13.37 12.88
C GLN A 102 3.83 -13.60 12.02
N LEU A 103 2.76 -14.14 12.60
CA LEU A 103 1.49 -14.29 11.89
C LEU A 103 0.87 -12.93 11.59
N LEU A 104 0.85 -12.04 12.59
CA LEU A 104 0.34 -10.67 12.45
C LEU A 104 1.08 -9.89 11.35
N VAL A 105 2.41 -9.88 11.36
CA VAL A 105 3.17 -9.10 10.37
C VAL A 105 2.89 -9.55 8.94
N ARG A 106 2.72 -10.87 8.69
CA ARG A 106 2.35 -11.39 7.37
C ARG A 106 0.95 -10.95 6.96
N GLU A 107 -0.04 -11.13 7.83
CA GLU A 107 -1.42 -10.73 7.54
C GLU A 107 -1.55 -9.22 7.31
N LEU A 108 -0.82 -8.41 8.08
CA LEU A 108 -0.78 -6.97 7.93
C LEU A 108 -0.16 -6.57 6.59
N ALA A 109 0.99 -7.15 6.22
CA ALA A 109 1.64 -6.92 4.94
C ALA A 109 0.70 -7.26 3.77
N ASP A 110 0.04 -8.44 3.83
CA ASP A 110 -0.86 -8.91 2.78
C ASP A 110 -2.11 -8.05 2.59
N GLN A 111 -2.54 -7.33 3.63
CA GLN A 111 -3.73 -6.49 3.59
C GLN A 111 -3.43 -4.98 3.50
N SER A 112 -2.14 -4.60 3.42
CA SER A 112 -1.71 -3.21 3.33
C SER A 112 -0.63 -3.02 2.25
N PHE A 113 0.64 -3.18 2.56
CA PHE A 113 1.76 -2.93 1.67
C PHE A 113 1.78 -3.84 0.43
N ASN A 114 1.38 -5.12 0.55
CA ASN A 114 1.21 -6.01 -0.59
C ASN A 114 -0.07 -5.72 -1.43
N ARG A 115 -0.67 -4.54 -1.26
CA ARG A 115 -1.85 -4.07 -2.01
C ARG A 115 -1.61 -2.75 -2.72
N VAL A 116 -0.37 -2.27 -2.74
CA VAL A 116 -0.05 -1.02 -3.43
C VAL A 116 0.87 -1.29 -4.61
N THR A 117 0.82 -0.41 -5.59
CA THR A 117 1.82 -0.34 -6.65
C THR A 117 1.86 1.07 -7.23
N ILE A 118 3.05 1.55 -7.61
CA ILE A 118 3.24 2.82 -8.33
C ILE A 118 3.59 2.53 -9.80
N ASP A 119 4.64 1.79 -10.05
CA ASP A 119 5.22 1.55 -11.39
C ASP A 119 5.28 0.08 -11.81
N GLY A 120 4.97 -0.83 -10.90
CA GLY A 120 5.02 -2.26 -11.16
C GLY A 120 6.40 -2.89 -10.93
N ASP A 121 7.41 -2.10 -10.55
CA ASP A 121 8.76 -2.57 -10.31
C ASP A 121 8.97 -2.97 -8.84
N THR A 122 9.69 -4.07 -8.64
CA THR A 122 10.03 -4.60 -7.31
C THR A 122 11.46 -4.21 -6.95
N SER A 123 11.67 -3.69 -5.75
CA SER A 123 12.99 -3.31 -5.24
C SER A 123 13.79 -4.50 -4.68
N THR A 124 15.02 -4.22 -4.31
CA THR A 124 15.98 -5.22 -3.82
C THR A 124 16.05 -5.30 -2.29
N ASN A 125 15.44 -4.37 -1.55
CA ASN A 125 15.74 -4.17 -0.13
C ASN A 125 14.58 -3.70 0.74
N ASP A 126 13.36 -4.10 0.43
CA ASP A 126 12.19 -3.73 1.24
C ASP A 126 12.11 -4.47 2.55
N SER A 127 11.50 -3.80 3.52
CA SER A 127 11.29 -4.38 4.84
C SER A 127 10.04 -3.85 5.51
N PHE A 128 9.26 -4.74 6.10
CA PHE A 128 8.18 -4.38 7.00
C PHE A 128 8.40 -5.03 8.37
N VAL A 129 8.47 -4.21 9.41
CA VAL A 129 8.80 -4.62 10.77
C VAL A 129 7.64 -4.32 11.70
N LEU A 130 7.21 -5.32 12.47
CA LEU A 130 6.28 -5.14 13.59
C LEU A 130 7.04 -5.27 14.92
N ILE A 131 6.93 -4.22 15.74
CA ILE A 131 7.57 -4.12 17.06
C ILE A 131 6.50 -4.13 18.14
N ALA A 132 6.58 -5.07 19.09
CA ALA A 132 5.74 -5.09 20.29
C ALA A 132 6.61 -4.86 21.52
N THR A 133 6.39 -3.74 22.24
CA THR A 133 7.25 -3.35 23.36
C THR A 133 6.77 -3.89 24.70
N HIS A 134 5.54 -4.39 24.78
CA HIS A 134 4.90 -4.93 25.98
C HIS A 134 4.83 -3.93 27.15
N GLN A 135 4.71 -2.65 26.87
CA GLN A 135 4.68 -1.60 27.91
C GLN A 135 3.25 -1.28 28.39
N ALA A 136 2.22 -1.63 27.62
CA ALA A 136 0.83 -1.45 28.04
C ALA A 136 0.47 -2.46 29.14
N LYS A 137 -0.31 -1.98 30.12
CA LYS A 137 -0.63 -2.79 31.33
C LYS A 137 -1.92 -3.60 31.13
N HIS A 138 -1.86 -4.61 30.27
CA HIS A 138 -2.91 -5.62 30.09
C HIS A 138 -2.33 -7.05 30.02
N ALA A 139 -3.17 -8.04 30.18
CA ALA A 139 -2.76 -9.44 30.05
C ALA A 139 -2.29 -9.73 28.60
N PRO A 140 -1.30 -10.59 28.38
CA PRO A 140 -0.83 -10.94 27.05
C PRO A 140 -1.97 -11.48 26.16
N ILE A 141 -2.06 -10.96 24.94
CA ILE A 141 -2.95 -11.50 23.90
C ILE A 141 -2.31 -12.76 23.35
N THR A 142 -2.93 -13.90 23.60
CA THR A 142 -2.48 -15.24 23.18
C THR A 142 -3.33 -15.83 22.06
N VAL A 143 -4.47 -15.20 21.71
CA VAL A 143 -5.39 -15.64 20.66
C VAL A 143 -5.83 -14.42 19.84
N LEU A 144 -5.55 -14.45 18.53
CA LEU A 144 -5.92 -13.34 17.63
C LEU A 144 -7.43 -13.21 17.40
N ASP A 145 -8.18 -14.30 17.54
CA ASP A 145 -9.64 -14.30 17.41
C ASP A 145 -10.38 -13.93 18.69
N SER A 146 -9.67 -13.62 19.79
CA SER A 146 -10.27 -12.99 20.96
C SER A 146 -10.78 -11.58 20.64
N ALA A 147 -11.62 -11.01 21.51
CA ALA A 147 -12.10 -9.64 21.32
C ALA A 147 -10.94 -8.62 21.29
N GLU A 148 -9.98 -8.79 22.22
CA GLU A 148 -8.76 -7.98 22.31
C GLU A 148 -7.84 -8.18 21.10
N GLY A 149 -7.64 -9.45 20.68
CA GLY A 149 -6.84 -9.79 19.52
C GLY A 149 -7.37 -9.17 18.23
N ARG A 150 -8.68 -9.29 18.00
CA ARG A 150 -9.34 -8.64 16.84
C ARG A 150 -9.26 -7.11 16.88
N ALA A 151 -9.46 -6.52 18.06
CA ALA A 151 -9.36 -5.07 18.22
C ALA A 151 -7.94 -4.55 17.92
N LEU A 152 -6.92 -5.22 18.46
CA LEU A 152 -5.52 -4.88 18.20
C LEU A 152 -5.18 -5.07 16.72
N LYS A 153 -5.52 -6.21 16.12
CA LYS A 153 -5.29 -6.48 14.70
C LYS A 153 -5.94 -5.41 13.80
N ALA A 154 -7.19 -5.01 14.10
CA ALA A 154 -7.88 -3.97 13.35
C ALA A 154 -7.18 -2.61 13.47
N ALA A 155 -6.65 -2.24 14.64
CA ALA A 155 -5.91 -1.00 14.84
C ALA A 155 -4.55 -1.02 14.10
N LEU A 156 -3.81 -2.12 14.19
CA LEU A 156 -2.55 -2.32 13.46
C LEU A 156 -2.78 -2.24 11.94
N LEU A 157 -3.81 -2.93 11.44
CA LEU A 157 -4.16 -2.92 10.02
C LEU A 157 -4.55 -1.53 9.53
N ALA A 158 -5.33 -0.78 10.31
CA ALA A 158 -5.72 0.58 9.95
C ALA A 158 -4.50 1.50 9.77
N VAL A 159 -3.52 1.43 10.69
CA VAL A 159 -2.27 2.22 10.56
C VAL A 159 -1.43 1.73 9.38
N ALA A 160 -1.27 0.42 9.20
CA ALA A 160 -0.52 -0.14 8.07
C ALA A 160 -1.14 0.24 6.71
N GLN A 161 -2.47 0.24 6.60
CA GLN A 161 -3.17 0.67 5.38
C GLN A 161 -3.02 2.18 5.12
N GLN A 162 -3.08 3.02 6.15
CA GLN A 162 -2.83 4.46 6.01
C GLN A 162 -1.41 4.73 5.51
N LEU A 163 -0.41 4.03 6.05
CA LEU A 163 0.98 4.12 5.60
C LEU A 163 1.13 3.66 4.15
N ALA A 164 0.57 2.51 3.79
CA ALA A 164 0.62 1.96 2.44
C ALA A 164 -0.05 2.88 1.40
N GLN A 165 -1.22 3.42 1.73
CA GLN A 165 -1.92 4.38 0.87
C GLN A 165 -1.19 5.73 0.78
N ALA A 166 -0.52 6.18 1.86
CA ALA A 166 0.29 7.40 1.83
C ALA A 166 1.47 7.27 0.85
N ILE A 167 2.09 6.09 0.73
CA ILE A 167 3.10 5.80 -0.28
C ILE A 167 2.56 6.05 -1.69
N VAL A 168 1.37 5.55 -1.99
CA VAL A 168 0.74 5.71 -3.32
C VAL A 168 0.35 7.16 -3.60
N ARG A 169 -0.19 7.88 -2.58
CA ARG A 169 -0.56 9.30 -2.74
C ARG A 169 0.64 10.20 -2.98
N ASP A 170 1.80 9.82 -2.45
CA ASP A 170 3.08 10.50 -2.61
C ASP A 170 3.95 9.84 -3.70
N GLY A 171 3.35 9.04 -4.58
CA GLY A 171 4.04 8.41 -5.69
C GLY A 171 4.70 9.44 -6.61
N GLU A 172 5.87 9.11 -7.16
CA GLU A 172 6.64 9.99 -8.05
C GLU A 172 5.76 10.54 -9.18
N GLY A 173 5.54 11.86 -9.18
CA GLY A 173 4.70 12.54 -10.17
C GLY A 173 3.20 12.21 -10.10
N ALA A 174 2.72 11.52 -9.06
CA ALA A 174 1.32 11.17 -8.94
C ALA A 174 0.41 12.40 -8.79
N THR A 175 -0.68 12.43 -9.55
CA THR A 175 -1.72 13.46 -9.46
C THR A 175 -3.05 12.88 -8.98
N LYS A 176 -3.20 11.55 -9.03
CA LYS A 176 -4.43 10.85 -8.63
C LYS A 176 -4.11 9.60 -7.82
N PHE A 177 -4.90 9.39 -6.77
CA PHE A 177 -4.95 8.14 -6.02
C PHE A 177 -6.08 7.26 -6.57
N ILE A 178 -5.76 6.04 -6.98
CA ILE A 178 -6.69 5.14 -7.65
C ILE A 178 -6.88 3.89 -6.80
N THR A 179 -8.12 3.63 -6.41
CA THR A 179 -8.52 2.37 -5.78
C THR A 179 -9.07 1.44 -6.86
N VAL A 180 -8.41 0.31 -7.09
CA VAL A 180 -8.90 -0.75 -7.98
C VAL A 180 -9.50 -1.86 -7.14
N ARG A 181 -10.83 -1.97 -7.14
CA ARG A 181 -11.58 -2.98 -6.42
C ARG A 181 -12.18 -3.98 -7.39
N VAL A 182 -11.77 -5.24 -7.29
CA VAL A 182 -12.29 -6.34 -8.10
C VAL A 182 -13.11 -7.26 -7.21
N GLU A 183 -14.34 -7.52 -7.62
CA GLU A 183 -15.36 -8.29 -6.91
C GLU A 183 -15.91 -9.41 -7.78
N GLY A 184 -16.57 -10.39 -7.14
CA GLY A 184 -17.24 -11.46 -7.85
C GLY A 184 -16.30 -12.45 -8.52
N GLY A 185 -15.04 -12.58 -8.09
CA GLY A 185 -14.12 -13.61 -8.54
C GLY A 185 -14.35 -14.95 -7.86
N ARG A 186 -13.83 -16.04 -8.42
CA ARG A 186 -13.84 -17.37 -7.78
C ARG A 186 -12.94 -17.41 -6.56
N THR A 187 -11.81 -16.74 -6.63
CA THR A 187 -10.82 -16.67 -5.54
C THR A 187 -10.32 -15.24 -5.36
N GLY A 188 -9.76 -14.96 -4.18
CA GLY A 188 -9.09 -13.68 -3.94
C GLY A 188 -7.87 -13.48 -4.85
N GLU A 189 -7.19 -14.56 -5.23
CA GLU A 189 -6.05 -14.51 -6.16
C GLU A 189 -6.49 -14.03 -7.54
N GLU A 190 -7.59 -14.59 -8.08
CA GLU A 190 -8.18 -14.15 -9.35
C GLU A 190 -8.52 -12.66 -9.34
N CYS A 191 -9.16 -12.18 -8.26
CA CYS A 191 -9.47 -10.75 -8.12
C CYS A 191 -8.19 -9.89 -8.04
N ARG A 192 -7.17 -10.35 -7.32
CA ARG A 192 -5.89 -9.65 -7.19
C ARG A 192 -5.16 -9.56 -8.53
N GLN A 193 -5.16 -10.64 -9.29
CA GLN A 193 -4.55 -10.72 -10.62
C GLN A 193 -5.17 -9.70 -11.58
N VAL A 194 -6.49 -9.60 -11.62
CA VAL A 194 -7.20 -8.59 -12.42
C VAL A 194 -6.91 -7.17 -11.92
N ALA A 195 -6.94 -6.96 -10.59
CA ALA A 195 -6.67 -5.65 -10.01
C ALA A 195 -5.26 -5.15 -10.37
N TYR A 196 -4.25 -6.02 -10.29
CA TYR A 196 -2.89 -5.66 -10.68
C TYR A 196 -2.72 -5.48 -12.20
N ALA A 197 -3.42 -6.24 -13.04
CA ALA A 197 -3.39 -6.02 -14.47
C ALA A 197 -3.88 -4.59 -14.84
N ILE A 198 -4.91 -4.10 -14.16
CA ILE A 198 -5.39 -2.72 -14.33
C ILE A 198 -4.38 -1.72 -13.75
N ALA A 199 -3.91 -1.95 -12.52
CA ALA A 199 -3.03 -1.04 -11.79
C ALA A 199 -1.64 -0.88 -12.45
N HIS A 200 -1.13 -1.90 -13.15
CA HIS A 200 0.15 -1.88 -13.85
C HIS A 200 0.04 -1.44 -15.31
N SER A 201 -1.16 -1.26 -15.86
CA SER A 201 -1.31 -0.86 -17.27
C SER A 201 -0.87 0.59 -17.51
N PRO A 202 0.23 0.86 -18.25
CA PRO A 202 0.62 2.23 -18.58
C PRO A 202 -0.48 2.98 -19.33
N LEU A 203 -1.25 2.28 -20.18
CA LEU A 203 -2.36 2.88 -20.92
C LEU A 203 -3.51 3.32 -19.99
N VAL A 204 -3.82 2.53 -18.97
CA VAL A 204 -4.80 2.92 -17.94
C VAL A 204 -4.27 4.10 -17.14
N LYS A 205 -3.04 4.03 -16.62
CA LYS A 205 -2.45 5.07 -15.77
C LYS A 205 -2.33 6.42 -16.49
N THR A 206 -1.94 6.43 -17.77
CA THR A 206 -1.88 7.66 -18.58
C THR A 206 -3.26 8.22 -18.93
N ALA A 207 -4.28 7.37 -19.09
CA ALA A 207 -5.67 7.84 -19.25
C ALA A 207 -6.16 8.55 -17.98
N PHE A 208 -5.86 8.00 -16.79
CA PHE A 208 -6.18 8.65 -15.52
C PHE A 208 -5.49 10.00 -15.38
N TYR A 209 -4.20 10.12 -15.73
CA TYR A 209 -3.49 11.40 -15.76
C TYR A 209 -4.19 12.42 -16.67
N ALA A 210 -4.56 11.99 -17.87
CA ALA A 210 -5.28 12.83 -18.83
C ALA A 210 -6.74 13.15 -18.43
N SER A 211 -7.24 12.59 -17.32
CA SER A 211 -8.66 12.63 -16.94
C SER A 211 -9.59 12.09 -18.03
N ASP A 212 -9.13 11.09 -18.80
CA ASP A 212 -9.85 10.40 -19.85
C ASP A 212 -10.55 9.14 -19.29
N PRO A 213 -11.89 9.06 -19.27
CA PRO A 213 -12.63 7.88 -18.83
C PRO A 213 -12.53 6.75 -19.86
N ASN A 214 -11.33 6.25 -20.12
CA ASN A 214 -11.03 5.27 -21.16
C ASN A 214 -11.44 3.85 -20.75
N LEU A 215 -12.71 3.53 -20.91
CA LEU A 215 -13.28 2.23 -20.54
C LEU A 215 -12.59 1.07 -21.28
N GLY A 216 -12.25 1.29 -22.54
CA GLY A 216 -11.60 0.28 -23.39
C GLY A 216 -10.24 -0.16 -22.83
N ARG A 217 -9.43 0.75 -22.32
CA ARG A 217 -8.14 0.44 -21.71
C ARG A 217 -8.29 -0.38 -20.42
N ILE A 218 -9.29 -0.06 -19.61
CA ILE A 218 -9.59 -0.82 -18.38
C ILE A 218 -10.06 -2.24 -18.75
N LEU A 219 -11.02 -2.37 -19.69
CA LEU A 219 -11.51 -3.68 -20.12
C LEU A 219 -10.42 -4.53 -20.80
N ALA A 220 -9.53 -3.91 -21.57
CA ALA A 220 -8.38 -4.60 -22.14
C ALA A 220 -7.48 -5.18 -21.03
N ALA A 221 -7.22 -4.42 -19.96
CA ALA A 221 -6.45 -4.89 -18.81
C ALA A 221 -7.14 -6.07 -18.09
N VAL A 222 -8.44 -6.01 -17.93
CA VAL A 222 -9.24 -7.14 -17.40
C VAL A 222 -9.10 -8.37 -18.31
N GLY A 223 -9.17 -8.18 -19.63
CA GLY A 223 -9.12 -9.28 -20.61
C GLY A 223 -7.78 -10.01 -20.66
N TYR A 224 -6.66 -9.29 -20.52
CA TYR A 224 -5.34 -9.93 -20.54
C TYR A 224 -4.80 -10.30 -19.13
N ALA A 225 -5.61 -10.19 -18.09
CA ALA A 225 -5.19 -10.51 -16.72
C ALA A 225 -4.80 -11.99 -16.48
N GLY A 226 -4.94 -12.86 -17.49
CA GLY A 226 -4.53 -14.26 -17.39
C GLY A 226 -5.62 -15.20 -16.87
N ILE A 227 -6.88 -14.81 -16.88
CA ILE A 227 -8.02 -15.66 -16.52
C ILE A 227 -8.52 -16.37 -17.78
N ALA A 228 -8.14 -17.62 -17.96
CA ALA A 228 -8.37 -18.37 -19.22
C ALA A 228 -9.86 -18.53 -19.61
N ASP A 229 -10.75 -18.66 -18.64
CA ASP A 229 -12.19 -18.87 -18.84
C ASP A 229 -13.03 -17.65 -18.40
N LEU A 230 -12.49 -16.44 -18.56
CA LEU A 230 -13.20 -15.19 -18.28
C LEU A 230 -14.34 -15.00 -19.28
N ASP A 231 -15.56 -14.91 -18.78
CA ASP A 231 -16.72 -14.53 -19.58
C ASP A 231 -16.89 -13.02 -19.57
N GLN A 232 -16.48 -12.37 -20.66
CA GLN A 232 -16.55 -10.92 -20.79
C GLN A 232 -17.99 -10.38 -20.69
N ASN A 233 -19.02 -11.15 -21.06
CA ASN A 233 -20.42 -10.72 -20.99
C ASN A 233 -20.96 -10.62 -19.57
N ARG A 234 -20.18 -11.01 -18.56
CA ARG A 234 -20.54 -10.91 -17.14
C ARG A 234 -19.83 -9.76 -16.43
N ILE A 235 -18.99 -9.01 -17.15
CA ILE A 235 -18.21 -7.92 -16.57
C ILE A 235 -19.09 -6.69 -16.38
N GLU A 236 -19.09 -6.18 -15.13
CA GLU A 236 -19.65 -4.88 -14.78
C GLU A 236 -18.52 -3.96 -14.33
N LEU A 237 -18.55 -2.68 -14.73
CA LEU A 237 -17.53 -1.69 -14.36
C LEU A 237 -18.20 -0.41 -13.87
N HIS A 238 -17.69 0.12 -12.78
CA HIS A 238 -18.05 1.42 -12.24
C HIS A 238 -16.80 2.29 -12.05
N LEU A 239 -16.98 3.58 -12.31
CA LEU A 239 -16.04 4.64 -11.89
C LEU A 239 -16.76 5.44 -10.80
N ASP A 240 -16.32 5.29 -9.55
CA ASP A 240 -17.04 5.75 -8.35
C ASP A 240 -18.52 5.35 -8.38
N ASP A 241 -19.42 6.35 -8.45
CA ASP A 241 -20.87 6.18 -8.50
C ASP A 241 -21.42 5.89 -9.92
N VAL A 242 -20.58 6.03 -10.96
CA VAL A 242 -21.02 5.92 -12.35
C VAL A 242 -20.88 4.50 -12.88
N HIS A 243 -21.98 3.87 -13.26
CA HIS A 243 -22.00 2.55 -13.91
C HIS A 243 -21.68 2.68 -15.40
N VAL A 244 -20.46 2.39 -15.78
CA VAL A 244 -19.92 2.68 -17.12
C VAL A 244 -19.95 1.50 -18.09
N VAL A 245 -19.89 0.25 -17.57
CA VAL A 245 -19.94 -0.98 -18.37
C VAL A 245 -20.94 -1.94 -17.76
N THR A 246 -21.79 -2.51 -18.58
CA THR A 246 -22.71 -3.61 -18.23
C THR A 246 -22.60 -4.72 -19.26
N GLN A 247 -22.63 -5.98 -18.81
CA GLN A 247 -22.49 -7.17 -19.66
C GLN A 247 -21.30 -7.08 -20.64
N GLY A 248 -20.17 -6.55 -20.14
CA GLY A 248 -18.94 -6.40 -20.92
C GLY A 248 -18.95 -5.33 -22.00
N GLY A 249 -20.06 -4.64 -22.21
CA GLY A 249 -20.23 -3.54 -23.15
C GLY A 249 -20.46 -2.20 -22.47
N ARG A 250 -20.37 -1.11 -23.24
CA ARG A 250 -20.71 0.23 -22.73
C ARG A 250 -22.15 0.24 -22.21
N ASN A 251 -22.36 0.69 -20.98
CA ASN A 251 -23.71 0.85 -20.44
C ASN A 251 -24.52 1.85 -21.29
N PRO A 252 -25.71 1.48 -21.82
CA PRO A 252 -26.53 2.39 -22.64
C PRO A 252 -26.91 3.68 -21.92
N ALA A 253 -27.01 3.66 -20.59
CA ALA A 253 -27.32 4.85 -19.79
C ALA A 253 -26.11 5.72 -19.48
N TYR A 254 -24.88 5.27 -19.80
CA TYR A 254 -23.65 6.02 -19.53
C TYR A 254 -23.52 7.25 -20.44
N ARG A 255 -23.29 8.39 -19.83
CA ARG A 255 -22.96 9.64 -20.50
C ARG A 255 -21.49 9.99 -20.23
N GLU A 256 -20.83 10.49 -21.25
CA GLU A 256 -19.41 10.83 -21.20
C GLU A 256 -19.11 11.88 -20.13
N GLU A 257 -20.01 12.85 -19.95
CA GLU A 257 -19.89 13.93 -18.97
C GLU A 257 -19.81 13.39 -17.53
N ASP A 258 -20.52 12.28 -17.24
CA ASP A 258 -20.52 11.65 -15.92
C ASP A 258 -19.15 10.98 -15.64
N GLY A 259 -18.59 10.32 -16.65
CA GLY A 259 -17.23 9.76 -16.57
C GLY A 259 -16.16 10.85 -16.39
N GLN A 260 -16.24 11.92 -17.18
CA GLN A 260 -15.32 13.07 -17.07
C GLN A 260 -15.43 13.76 -15.71
N ARG A 261 -16.61 13.83 -15.11
CA ARG A 261 -16.79 14.35 -13.75
C ARG A 261 -15.99 13.55 -12.74
N VAL A 262 -16.06 12.23 -12.81
CA VAL A 262 -15.30 11.34 -11.92
C VAL A 262 -13.80 11.47 -12.18
N MET A 263 -13.38 11.41 -13.45
CA MET A 263 -11.95 11.42 -13.80
C MET A 263 -11.21 12.72 -13.44
N LYS A 264 -11.94 13.80 -13.14
CA LYS A 264 -11.36 15.06 -12.65
C LYS A 264 -11.06 15.05 -11.14
N GLN A 265 -11.53 14.04 -10.40
CA GLN A 265 -11.24 13.92 -8.97
C GLN A 265 -9.79 13.48 -8.74
N SER A 266 -9.25 13.86 -7.58
CA SER A 266 -7.91 13.43 -7.13
C SER A 266 -7.90 11.99 -6.58
N GLU A 267 -9.05 11.49 -6.13
CA GLU A 267 -9.22 10.11 -5.66
C GLU A 267 -10.37 9.46 -6.44
N ILE A 268 -10.11 8.29 -7.01
CA ILE A 268 -11.06 7.60 -7.91
C ILE A 268 -11.07 6.12 -7.57
N THR A 269 -12.27 5.52 -7.55
CA THR A 269 -12.44 4.08 -7.41
C THR A 269 -12.86 3.45 -8.73
N VAL A 270 -12.07 2.51 -9.22
CA VAL A 270 -12.42 1.58 -10.29
C VAL A 270 -12.96 0.31 -9.66
N ARG A 271 -14.24 0.02 -9.83
CA ARG A 271 -14.85 -1.20 -9.33
C ARG A 271 -15.24 -2.11 -10.48
N VAL A 272 -14.61 -3.28 -10.54
CA VAL A 272 -14.88 -4.32 -11.54
C VAL A 272 -15.56 -5.50 -10.87
N HIS A 273 -16.70 -5.95 -11.41
CA HIS A 273 -17.34 -7.20 -10.97
C HIS A 273 -17.21 -8.26 -12.05
N LEU A 274 -16.65 -9.42 -11.71
CA LEU A 274 -16.35 -10.49 -12.67
C LEU A 274 -17.49 -11.47 -12.92
N GLY A 275 -18.50 -11.50 -12.05
CA GLY A 275 -19.67 -12.39 -12.17
C GLY A 275 -19.36 -13.88 -12.03
N ARG A 276 -18.28 -14.27 -11.33
CA ARG A 276 -17.76 -15.64 -11.27
C ARG A 276 -17.86 -16.29 -9.88
N GLY A 277 -18.02 -15.50 -8.82
CA GLY A 277 -18.03 -15.97 -7.43
C GLY A 277 -18.32 -14.84 -6.44
N GLN A 278 -17.77 -14.95 -5.22
CA GLN A 278 -18.01 -14.01 -4.13
C GLN A 278 -16.71 -13.36 -3.60
N ALA A 279 -15.57 -13.76 -4.12
CA ALA A 279 -14.30 -13.20 -3.66
C ALA A 279 -14.16 -11.76 -4.11
N SER A 280 -13.43 -10.97 -3.31
CA SER A 280 -13.09 -9.59 -3.65
C SER A 280 -11.69 -9.25 -3.19
N GLN A 281 -11.03 -8.31 -3.90
CA GLN A 281 -9.73 -7.77 -3.55
C GLN A 281 -9.64 -6.31 -3.97
N THR A 282 -8.80 -5.58 -3.24
CA THR A 282 -8.51 -4.17 -3.53
C THR A 282 -7.01 -3.97 -3.67
N VAL A 283 -6.62 -3.18 -4.67
CA VAL A 283 -5.24 -2.70 -4.90
C VAL A 283 -5.29 -1.19 -5.03
N TRP A 284 -4.30 -0.50 -4.49
CA TRP A 284 -4.16 0.95 -4.62
C TRP A 284 -3.01 1.29 -5.54
N THR A 285 -3.22 2.26 -6.42
CA THR A 285 -2.22 2.75 -7.37
C THR A 285 -2.40 4.24 -7.63
N CYS A 286 -1.52 4.81 -8.44
CA CYS A 286 -1.63 6.19 -8.92
C CYS A 286 -1.61 6.25 -10.45
N ASP A 287 -1.82 7.42 -11.02
CA ASP A 287 -1.66 7.69 -12.44
C ASP A 287 -0.18 7.78 -12.86
N PHE A 288 0.10 7.96 -14.16
CA PHE A 288 1.41 8.28 -14.72
C PHE A 288 1.37 9.66 -15.38
N SER A 289 2.09 10.60 -14.77
CA SER A 289 2.30 11.96 -15.29
C SER A 289 3.59 12.07 -16.10
N HIS A 290 3.82 13.23 -16.69
CA HIS A 290 5.13 13.58 -17.29
C HIS A 290 6.23 13.66 -16.23
N ASP A 291 5.89 14.09 -15.00
CA ASP A 291 6.85 14.23 -13.91
C ASP A 291 7.43 12.90 -13.47
N TYR A 292 6.65 11.78 -13.55
CA TYR A 292 7.19 10.44 -13.32
C TYR A 292 8.39 10.15 -14.24
N VAL A 293 8.26 10.48 -15.53
CA VAL A 293 9.35 10.28 -16.51
C VAL A 293 10.53 11.20 -16.21
N THR A 294 10.27 12.47 -15.90
CA THR A 294 11.31 13.46 -15.58
C THR A 294 12.12 13.03 -14.35
N ILE A 295 11.44 12.68 -13.26
CA ILE A 295 12.09 12.23 -12.02
C ILE A 295 12.97 11.00 -12.28
N ASN A 296 12.44 9.97 -12.97
CA ASN A 296 13.17 8.73 -13.18
C ASN A 296 14.25 8.82 -14.28
N ALA A 297 14.20 9.82 -15.16
CA ALA A 297 15.26 10.10 -16.12
C ALA A 297 16.49 10.75 -15.45
N ASP A 298 16.27 11.53 -14.39
CA ASP A 298 17.31 12.26 -13.68
C ASP A 298 17.83 11.54 -12.43
N TYR A 299 17.01 10.66 -11.83
CA TYR A 299 17.37 9.92 -10.62
C TYR A 299 18.02 8.57 -10.95
N ARG A 300 19.20 8.31 -10.36
CA ARG A 300 19.83 6.99 -10.38
C ARG A 300 19.30 6.14 -9.23
N SER A 301 18.67 5.05 -9.55
CA SER A 301 18.18 4.04 -8.58
C SER A 301 19.02 2.78 -8.55
#